data_96ec8eff90ee9efc819f9bebe589dab2
#
_entry.id   96ec8eff90ee9efc819f9bebe589dab2
#
_cell.length_a   1.000
_cell.length_b   1.000
_cell.length_c   1.000
_cell.angle_alpha   90.00
_cell.angle_beta   90.00
_cell.angle_gamma   90.00
#
_symmetry.space_group_name_H-M   'P 1'
#
loop_
_entity.id
_entity.type
_entity.pdbx_description
1 polymer ?
#
loop_
_entity_poly.entity_id
_entity_poly.type
_entity_poly.pdbx_seq_one_letter_code
_entity_poly.pdbx_strand_id
1 'polypeptide(L)'
;MKAVTWHGKRDVRVDEVPDPTIQHSTDAIVRITSTAICGSDLHLYEVLGPYLTVGDILGHEPMGIVEEVGADVTHIKPGDRVVVPFNISCGHCGMCSDGLQSQCETTQVREQNKGAALFGYTSLYGSVPGGQAEYLRVPQAQYGPIAVSPEGPDERYLFLSDILPTAWQAVQYADVPDGGVLAVFGLGPVGQFAGRIGAHLGHRVIGIDPVLERRDMAARHGIETVDPTDIDDVPAALLELTGGYGAHGVIDAVGMEAHGGAGAAVAKFAQAATGMLPDAVAQKLIENVGVDRLTALHNAIGAVRRGGTVSISGVYGGTADPMPMMDLFDKQVQLRMGQCNVKKWISDILPLVDDPSDPLGVLDLTTHTVPIVEAPDAYRTFQQKSDGCIKVVLKP
;
A
#
# COMPACT_ATOMS: atom_id res chain seq x y z
N MET A 1 18.60 13.97 13.90
CA MET A 1 17.25 14.14 13.33
C MET A 1 16.21 13.37 14.14
N LYS A 2 14.96 13.82 14.15
CA LYS A 2 13.85 13.04 14.69
C LYS A 2 13.37 12.02 13.66
N ALA A 3 13.02 10.81 14.13
CA ALA A 3 12.47 9.76 13.30
C ALA A 3 11.49 8.89 14.08
N VAL A 4 10.48 8.33 13.38
CA VAL A 4 9.58 7.32 13.95
C VAL A 4 10.29 5.98 13.90
N THR A 5 10.51 5.39 15.06
CA THR A 5 11.25 4.14 15.23
C THR A 5 10.39 3.04 15.82
N TRP A 6 10.62 1.80 15.41
CA TRP A 6 9.93 0.64 15.95
C TRP A 6 10.61 0.12 17.22
N HIS A 7 9.84 -0.14 18.27
CA HIS A 7 10.33 -0.65 19.57
C HIS A 7 9.65 -1.95 20.00
N GLY A 8 8.65 -2.40 19.29
CA GLY A 8 7.91 -3.60 19.61
C GLY A 8 6.49 -3.57 19.08
N LYS A 9 5.75 -4.65 19.32
CA LYS A 9 4.35 -4.72 18.94
C LYS A 9 3.55 -3.58 19.57
N ARG A 10 2.92 -2.73 18.75
CA ARG A 10 2.16 -1.54 19.14
C ARG A 10 3.00 -0.49 19.91
N ASP A 11 4.30 -0.51 19.71
CA ASP A 11 5.22 0.44 20.31
C ASP A 11 6.09 1.07 19.22
N VAL A 12 5.66 2.21 18.73
CA VAL A 12 6.45 3.10 17.89
C VAL A 12 6.72 4.38 18.67
N ARG A 13 7.90 4.95 18.48
CA ARG A 13 8.36 6.12 19.22
C ARG A 13 8.97 7.13 18.26
N VAL A 14 9.15 8.35 18.72
CA VAL A 14 9.92 9.36 18.00
C VAL A 14 11.24 9.56 18.74
N ASP A 15 12.31 9.06 18.14
CA ASP A 15 13.64 9.09 18.70
C ASP A 15 14.53 10.11 17.96
N GLU A 16 15.57 10.60 18.64
CA GLU A 16 16.68 11.30 18.02
C GLU A 16 17.70 10.28 17.49
N VAL A 17 17.90 10.28 16.17
CA VAL A 17 18.83 9.40 15.46
C VAL A 17 19.85 10.24 14.67
N PRO A 18 21.01 9.68 14.29
CA PRO A 18 21.96 10.37 13.43
C PRO A 18 21.35 10.81 12.10
N ASP A 19 21.78 11.96 11.59
CA ASP A 19 21.40 12.42 10.27
C ASP A 19 21.99 11.50 9.19
N PRO A 20 21.26 11.22 8.11
CA PRO A 20 21.78 10.42 7.02
C PRO A 20 22.84 11.19 6.21
N THR A 21 23.78 10.46 5.62
CA THR A 21 24.82 11.00 4.74
C THR A 21 24.88 10.24 3.43
N ILE A 22 25.40 10.87 2.37
CA ILE A 22 25.71 10.20 1.10
C ILE A 22 26.71 9.05 1.37
N GLN A 23 26.37 7.84 0.92
CA GLN A 23 27.20 6.64 1.04
C GLN A 23 27.71 6.16 -0.32
N HIS A 24 26.95 6.42 -1.38
CA HIS A 24 27.28 6.05 -2.75
C HIS A 24 27.04 7.22 -3.70
N SER A 25 27.73 7.23 -4.83
CA SER A 25 27.56 8.26 -5.87
C SER A 25 26.17 8.33 -6.46
N THR A 26 25.35 7.30 -6.27
CA THR A 26 23.95 7.19 -6.70
C THR A 26 22.95 7.60 -5.63
N ASP A 27 23.36 8.06 -4.47
CA ASP A 27 22.48 8.47 -3.37
C ASP A 27 22.03 9.93 -3.49
N ALA A 28 20.92 10.23 -2.84
CA ALA A 28 20.52 11.60 -2.52
C ALA A 28 20.12 11.69 -1.04
N ILE A 29 20.19 12.90 -0.47
CA ILE A 29 19.58 13.24 0.82
C ILE A 29 18.39 14.13 0.54
N VAL A 30 17.25 13.73 1.07
CA VAL A 30 15.98 14.47 0.96
C VAL A 30 15.55 14.91 2.35
N ARG A 31 15.35 16.22 2.53
CA ARG A 31 14.67 16.77 3.70
C ARG A 31 13.18 16.57 3.52
N ILE A 32 12.59 15.77 4.38
CA ILE A 32 11.19 15.40 4.28
C ILE A 32 10.30 16.57 4.67
N THR A 33 9.30 16.86 3.86
CA THR A 33 8.27 17.88 4.13
C THR A 33 6.94 17.25 4.50
N SER A 34 6.71 16.03 4.03
CA SER A 34 5.55 15.23 4.38
C SER A 34 5.87 13.76 4.21
N THR A 35 5.31 12.94 5.06
CA THR A 35 5.30 11.50 4.94
C THR A 35 3.94 10.97 5.42
N ALA A 36 3.55 9.75 5.04
CA ALA A 36 2.26 9.23 5.46
C ALA A 36 2.39 7.88 6.16
N ILE A 37 1.36 7.54 6.94
CA ILE A 37 1.19 6.20 7.49
C ILE A 37 0.36 5.38 6.50
N CYS A 38 0.89 4.24 6.08
CA CYS A 38 0.24 3.28 5.19
C CYS A 38 -0.46 2.15 5.96
N GLY A 39 -1.43 1.49 5.32
CA GLY A 39 -2.01 0.26 5.86
C GLY A 39 -0.97 -0.83 6.10
N SER A 40 0.06 -0.92 5.25
CA SER A 40 1.15 -1.88 5.42
C SER A 40 2.07 -1.58 6.61
N ASP A 41 2.18 -0.31 7.08
CA ASP A 41 2.86 0.02 8.33
C ASP A 41 2.15 -0.60 9.54
N LEU A 42 0.82 -0.79 9.46
CA LEU A 42 0.06 -1.45 10.52
C LEU A 42 0.40 -2.94 10.64
N HIS A 43 0.86 -3.58 9.55
CA HIS A 43 1.39 -4.96 9.64
C HIS A 43 2.70 -5.00 10.43
N LEU A 44 3.56 -3.99 10.31
CA LEU A 44 4.77 -3.83 11.11
C LEU A 44 4.43 -3.60 12.59
N TYR A 45 3.41 -2.78 12.82
CA TYR A 45 2.91 -2.43 14.14
C TYR A 45 2.28 -3.64 14.89
N GLU A 46 1.64 -4.58 14.18
CA GLU A 46 0.86 -5.68 14.78
C GLU A 46 1.50 -7.06 14.65
N VAL A 47 2.01 -7.44 13.48
CA VAL A 47 2.27 -8.84 13.13
C VAL A 47 3.72 -9.09 12.72
N LEU A 48 4.33 -8.20 11.93
CA LEU A 48 5.64 -8.43 11.31
C LEU A 48 6.82 -8.04 12.21
N GLY A 49 6.59 -7.77 13.50
CA GLY A 49 7.63 -7.49 14.49
C GLY A 49 8.82 -8.45 14.48
N PRO A 50 8.63 -9.80 14.30
CA PRO A 50 9.76 -10.74 14.23
C PRO A 50 10.78 -10.47 13.11
N TYR A 51 10.44 -9.63 12.14
CA TYR A 51 11.31 -9.22 11.04
C TYR A 51 11.85 -7.79 11.19
N LEU A 52 11.68 -7.18 12.36
CA LEU A 52 12.14 -5.83 12.68
C LEU A 52 13.15 -5.85 13.83
N THR A 53 14.00 -4.85 13.85
CA THR A 53 14.96 -4.59 14.93
C THR A 53 14.55 -3.31 15.67
N VAL A 54 14.70 -3.30 16.99
CA VAL A 54 14.44 -2.08 17.78
C VAL A 54 15.31 -0.93 17.27
N GLY A 55 14.67 0.18 16.95
CA GLY A 55 15.30 1.35 16.36
C GLY A 55 15.19 1.43 14.82
N ASP A 56 14.60 0.43 14.14
CA ASP A 56 14.31 0.53 12.70
C ASP A 56 13.41 1.73 12.43
N ILE A 57 13.82 2.60 11.49
CA ILE A 57 13.07 3.81 11.09
C ILE A 57 11.99 3.39 10.09
N LEU A 58 10.75 3.73 10.41
CA LEU A 58 9.57 3.35 9.63
C LEU A 58 9.26 4.35 8.50
N GLY A 59 8.27 3.98 7.67
CA GLY A 59 7.67 4.84 6.67
C GLY A 59 8.24 4.71 5.26
N HIS A 60 7.34 4.50 4.32
CA HIS A 60 7.68 4.27 2.90
C HIS A 60 6.90 5.19 1.95
N GLU A 61 6.19 6.18 2.46
CA GLU A 61 5.48 7.18 1.67
C GLU A 61 6.05 8.60 1.90
N PRO A 62 7.33 8.88 1.58
CA PRO A 62 7.93 10.19 1.80
C PRO A 62 7.92 11.08 0.56
N MET A 63 7.86 12.39 0.81
CA MET A 63 8.23 13.43 -0.14
C MET A 63 8.98 14.57 0.56
N GLY A 64 9.72 15.35 -0.20
CA GLY A 64 10.47 16.46 0.37
C GLY A 64 11.29 17.24 -0.64
N ILE A 65 12.28 17.93 -0.14
CA ILE A 65 13.22 18.76 -0.90
C ILE A 65 14.59 18.10 -0.92
N VAL A 66 15.18 17.98 -2.10
CA VAL A 66 16.55 17.45 -2.25
C VAL A 66 17.54 18.42 -1.59
N GLU A 67 18.34 17.93 -0.66
CA GLU A 67 19.40 18.72 0.01
C GLU A 67 20.77 18.44 -0.58
N GLU A 68 21.06 17.17 -0.92
CA GLU A 68 22.36 16.76 -1.44
C GLU A 68 22.16 15.61 -2.45
N VAL A 69 23.03 15.53 -3.46
CA VAL A 69 23.05 14.45 -4.43
C VAL A 69 24.47 13.92 -4.64
N GLY A 70 24.57 12.62 -4.84
CA GLY A 70 25.82 11.99 -5.26
C GLY A 70 26.15 12.28 -6.73
N ALA A 71 27.39 12.05 -7.12
CA ALA A 71 27.93 12.48 -8.41
C ALA A 71 27.24 11.86 -9.64
N ASP A 72 26.61 10.69 -9.47
CA ASP A 72 25.90 9.98 -10.56
C ASP A 72 24.43 10.37 -10.66
N VAL A 73 23.93 11.22 -9.77
CA VAL A 73 22.54 11.71 -9.77
C VAL A 73 22.46 12.98 -10.61
N THR A 74 21.82 12.92 -11.78
CA THR A 74 21.81 14.02 -12.74
C THR A 74 20.43 14.57 -13.11
N HIS A 75 19.34 13.85 -12.76
CA HIS A 75 17.98 14.24 -13.12
C HIS A 75 17.27 15.06 -12.06
N ILE A 76 17.84 15.14 -10.86
CA ILE A 76 17.41 16.00 -9.75
C ILE A 76 18.63 16.74 -9.18
N LYS A 77 18.40 17.85 -8.50
CA LYS A 77 19.42 18.69 -7.87
C LYS A 77 18.93 19.25 -6.52
N PRO A 78 19.82 19.74 -5.67
CA PRO A 78 19.44 20.47 -4.45
C PRO A 78 18.43 21.58 -4.73
N GLY A 79 17.37 21.61 -3.92
CA GLY A 79 16.22 22.50 -4.04
C GLY A 79 15.04 21.93 -4.84
N ASP A 80 15.21 20.85 -5.57
CA ASP A 80 14.09 20.21 -6.28
C ASP A 80 13.14 19.54 -5.28
N ARG A 81 11.84 19.65 -5.53
CA ARG A 81 10.78 18.97 -4.78
C ARG A 81 10.52 17.60 -5.40
N VAL A 82 10.62 16.56 -4.59
CA VAL A 82 10.54 15.18 -5.05
C VAL A 82 9.61 14.32 -4.20
N VAL A 83 8.97 13.36 -4.84
CA VAL A 83 8.32 12.21 -4.20
C VAL A 83 9.24 11.00 -4.34
N VAL A 84 9.40 10.21 -3.29
CA VAL A 84 10.26 9.04 -3.30
C VAL A 84 9.40 7.76 -3.31
N PRO A 85 9.44 6.97 -4.40
CA PRO A 85 8.75 5.69 -4.46
C PRO A 85 9.16 4.73 -3.35
N PHE A 86 8.21 3.98 -2.82
CA PHE A 86 8.45 3.07 -1.69
C PHE A 86 9.46 1.95 -2.01
N ASN A 87 9.57 1.53 -3.26
CA ASN A 87 10.53 0.53 -3.72
C ASN A 87 11.78 1.18 -4.31
N ILE A 88 12.93 0.62 -3.99
CA ILE A 88 14.24 1.12 -4.43
C ILE A 88 14.61 0.41 -5.73
N SER A 89 14.79 1.16 -6.82
CA SER A 89 15.06 0.58 -8.14
C SER A 89 16.11 1.36 -8.92
N CYS A 90 16.91 0.66 -9.72
CA CYS A 90 18.05 1.23 -10.42
C CYS A 90 17.71 1.84 -11.80
N GLY A 91 16.61 1.44 -12.42
CA GLY A 91 16.16 1.92 -13.72
C GLY A 91 16.83 1.31 -14.95
N HIS A 92 17.84 0.46 -14.80
CA HIS A 92 18.64 -0.04 -15.93
C HIS A 92 18.86 -1.57 -15.97
N CYS A 93 18.50 -2.32 -14.93
CA CYS A 93 18.55 -3.80 -14.98
C CYS A 93 17.40 -4.36 -15.84
N GLY A 94 17.45 -5.65 -16.18
CA GLY A 94 16.45 -6.30 -17.00
C GLY A 94 15.03 -6.09 -16.47
N MET A 95 14.80 -6.36 -15.18
CA MET A 95 13.48 -6.18 -14.56
C MET A 95 12.98 -4.72 -14.63
N CYS A 96 13.86 -3.74 -14.38
CA CYS A 96 13.46 -2.34 -14.48
C CYS A 96 13.11 -1.95 -15.93
N SER A 97 13.85 -2.47 -16.91
CA SER A 97 13.58 -2.23 -18.34
C SER A 97 12.25 -2.84 -18.79
N ASP A 98 11.84 -3.95 -18.18
CA ASP A 98 10.55 -4.60 -18.43
C ASP A 98 9.39 -3.94 -17.66
N GLY A 99 9.64 -2.84 -16.92
CA GLY A 99 8.64 -2.15 -16.11
C GLY A 99 8.28 -2.89 -14.82
N LEU A 100 9.16 -3.74 -14.32
CA LEU A 100 9.03 -4.53 -13.09
C LEU A 100 9.98 -4.02 -12.00
N GLN A 101 9.88 -2.72 -11.67
CA GLN A 101 10.77 -2.07 -10.71
C GLN A 101 10.75 -2.71 -9.32
N SER A 102 9.60 -3.25 -8.89
CA SER A 102 9.46 -4.00 -7.64
C SER A 102 10.28 -5.30 -7.60
N GLN A 103 10.84 -5.71 -8.74
CA GLN A 103 11.72 -6.86 -8.90
C GLN A 103 13.15 -6.46 -9.31
N CYS A 104 13.57 -5.22 -9.04
CA CYS A 104 14.88 -4.69 -9.42
C CYS A 104 16.01 -5.63 -9.00
N GLU A 105 16.82 -6.09 -9.96
CA GLU A 105 17.92 -7.05 -9.72
C GLU A 105 19.06 -6.42 -8.92
N THR A 106 19.27 -5.11 -9.01
CA THR A 106 20.33 -4.38 -8.31
C THR A 106 20.05 -4.29 -6.82
N THR A 107 18.78 -4.11 -6.43
CA THR A 107 18.37 -3.93 -5.03
C THR A 107 17.64 -5.14 -4.46
N GLN A 108 17.60 -6.24 -5.21
CA GLN A 108 16.93 -7.48 -4.82
C GLN A 108 17.51 -8.03 -3.52
N VAL A 109 16.65 -8.37 -2.56
CA VAL A 109 17.03 -9.00 -1.29
C VAL A 109 17.09 -10.52 -1.49
N ARG A 110 18.14 -10.98 -2.16
CA ARG A 110 18.29 -12.38 -2.62
C ARG A 110 18.35 -13.38 -1.47
N GLU A 111 18.95 -13.02 -0.35
CA GLU A 111 19.08 -13.87 0.84
C GLU A 111 17.71 -14.21 1.43
N GLN A 112 16.74 -13.33 1.24
CA GLN A 112 15.35 -13.50 1.68
C GLN A 112 14.43 -14.02 0.57
N ASN A 113 14.96 -14.27 -0.64
CA ASN A 113 14.17 -14.62 -1.83
C ASN A 113 13.01 -13.64 -2.08
N LYS A 114 13.30 -12.34 -1.94
CA LYS A 114 12.34 -11.24 -2.13
C LYS A 114 12.75 -10.37 -3.31
N GLY A 115 11.86 -9.48 -3.73
CA GLY A 115 12.10 -8.49 -4.78
C GLY A 115 13.02 -7.35 -4.34
N ALA A 116 12.81 -6.17 -4.93
CA ALA A 116 13.55 -4.96 -4.62
C ALA A 116 13.47 -4.59 -3.13
N ALA A 117 14.51 -3.96 -2.61
CA ALA A 117 14.51 -3.40 -1.26
C ALA A 117 13.45 -2.30 -1.13
N LEU A 118 12.90 -2.15 0.08
CA LEU A 118 11.87 -1.16 0.42
C LEU A 118 12.36 -0.23 1.52
N PHE A 119 11.91 1.01 1.47
CA PHE A 119 12.10 1.97 2.57
C PHE A 119 11.22 1.60 3.76
N GLY A 120 11.74 1.79 4.98
CA GLY A 120 10.98 1.71 6.22
C GLY A 120 10.19 0.43 6.43
N TYR A 121 10.73 -0.70 5.93
CA TYR A 121 10.08 -1.99 5.99
C TYR A 121 11.00 -3.04 6.64
N THR A 122 10.59 -4.31 6.64
CA THR A 122 11.25 -5.41 7.35
C THR A 122 12.59 -5.85 6.76
N SER A 123 13.34 -6.69 7.50
CA SER A 123 14.55 -7.35 7.02
C SER A 123 14.32 -8.25 5.81
N LEU A 124 13.08 -8.70 5.57
CA LEU A 124 12.71 -9.39 4.33
C LEU A 124 12.96 -8.52 3.09
N TYR A 125 12.93 -7.20 3.24
CA TYR A 125 13.13 -6.21 2.17
C TYR A 125 14.32 -5.28 2.45
N GLY A 126 15.32 -5.74 3.22
CA GLY A 126 16.63 -5.12 3.35
C GLY A 126 16.79 -4.13 4.50
N SER A 127 15.80 -3.95 5.37
CA SER A 127 15.85 -3.02 6.53
C SER A 127 16.40 -1.62 6.18
N VAL A 128 16.03 -1.08 5.02
CA VAL A 128 16.46 0.26 4.62
C VAL A 128 15.70 1.29 5.45
N PRO A 129 16.37 2.26 6.09
CA PRO A 129 15.70 3.29 6.88
C PRO A 129 14.60 4.00 6.11
N GLY A 130 13.47 4.23 6.78
CA GLY A 130 12.27 4.84 6.19
C GLY A 130 12.25 6.35 6.22
N GLY A 131 11.20 6.91 5.65
CA GLY A 131 11.00 8.35 5.48
C GLY A 131 10.04 8.98 6.50
N GLN A 132 9.61 8.26 7.54
CA GLN A 132 8.95 8.90 8.68
C GLN A 132 10.02 9.51 9.60
N ALA A 133 10.76 10.49 9.04
CA ALA A 133 11.91 11.17 9.65
C ALA A 133 12.05 12.58 9.07
N GLU A 134 12.91 13.42 9.66
CA GLU A 134 13.22 14.75 9.12
C GLU A 134 14.04 14.68 7.83
N TYR A 135 14.91 13.67 7.68
CA TYR A 135 15.75 13.45 6.50
C TYR A 135 15.75 11.98 6.09
N LEU A 136 15.88 11.73 4.79
CA LEU A 136 15.97 10.40 4.20
C LEU A 136 17.17 10.32 3.26
N ARG A 137 18.02 9.29 3.42
CA ARG A 137 18.96 8.87 2.37
C ARG A 137 18.22 8.01 1.36
N VAL A 138 18.29 8.39 0.10
CA VAL A 138 17.65 7.71 -1.02
C VAL A 138 18.70 6.99 -1.85
N PRO A 139 18.87 5.66 -1.72
CA PRO A 139 19.69 4.87 -2.63
C PRO A 139 19.10 4.82 -4.04
N GLN A 140 19.95 4.65 -5.05
CA GLN A 140 19.56 4.62 -6.46
C GLN A 140 18.77 5.88 -6.89
N ALA A 141 19.15 7.02 -6.34
CA ALA A 141 18.49 8.29 -6.58
C ALA A 141 18.68 8.80 -8.02
N GLN A 142 19.60 8.22 -8.80
CA GLN A 142 19.71 8.49 -10.24
C GLN A 142 18.45 8.06 -11.03
N TYR A 143 17.54 7.31 -10.41
CA TYR A 143 16.29 6.86 -11.06
C TYR A 143 15.05 7.01 -10.17
N GLY A 144 15.14 6.67 -8.88
CA GLY A 144 13.98 6.52 -7.98
C GLY A 144 13.11 7.78 -7.87
N PRO A 145 13.63 8.91 -7.38
CA PRO A 145 12.83 10.10 -7.09
C PRO A 145 12.08 10.64 -8.30
N ILE A 146 10.88 11.18 -8.05
CA ILE A 146 9.98 11.78 -9.03
C ILE A 146 9.95 13.28 -8.73
N ALA A 147 10.51 14.09 -9.63
CA ALA A 147 10.40 15.54 -9.52
C ALA A 147 8.94 15.97 -9.76
N VAL A 148 8.43 16.84 -8.90
CA VAL A 148 7.07 17.35 -8.95
C VAL A 148 7.06 18.87 -8.93
N SER A 149 5.91 19.50 -9.21
CA SER A 149 5.80 20.96 -9.15
C SER A 149 6.26 21.51 -7.79
N PRO A 150 7.03 22.61 -7.77
CA PRO A 150 7.41 23.27 -6.52
C PRO A 150 6.20 23.94 -5.83
N GLU A 151 5.07 24.07 -6.52
CA GLU A 151 3.88 24.75 -6.05
C GLU A 151 2.80 23.78 -5.55
N GLY A 152 1.90 24.28 -4.72
CA GLY A 152 0.75 23.53 -4.19
C GLY A 152 1.08 22.71 -2.94
N PRO A 153 0.03 22.12 -2.31
CA PRO A 153 0.20 21.33 -1.10
C PRO A 153 0.91 20.00 -1.36
N ASP A 154 1.62 19.49 -0.36
CA ASP A 154 2.32 18.21 -0.46
C ASP A 154 1.35 17.05 -0.71
N GLU A 155 0.18 17.11 -0.13
CA GLU A 155 -0.86 16.08 -0.23
C GLU A 155 -1.29 15.81 -1.69
N ARG A 156 -1.10 16.77 -2.60
CA ARG A 156 -1.33 16.59 -4.04
C ARG A 156 -0.41 15.52 -4.64
N TYR A 157 0.84 15.45 -4.20
CA TYR A 157 1.87 14.60 -4.81
C TYR A 157 2.30 13.43 -3.90
N LEU A 158 2.16 13.57 -2.60
CA LEU A 158 2.66 12.61 -1.60
C LEU A 158 2.30 11.16 -1.93
N PHE A 159 1.07 10.94 -2.36
CA PHE A 159 0.54 9.59 -2.60
C PHE A 159 1.07 8.93 -3.88
N LEU A 160 1.83 9.67 -4.71
CA LEU A 160 2.60 9.08 -5.81
C LEU A 160 3.75 8.20 -5.32
N SER A 161 4.10 8.28 -4.05
CA SER A 161 5.12 7.42 -3.43
C SER A 161 4.71 5.95 -3.38
N ASP A 162 3.39 5.66 -3.18
CA ASP A 162 2.87 4.31 -3.02
C ASP A 162 1.40 4.18 -3.44
N ILE A 163 0.44 4.65 -2.60
CA ILE A 163 -0.95 4.20 -2.64
C ILE A 163 -1.69 4.58 -3.92
N LEU A 164 -1.37 5.70 -4.54
CA LEU A 164 -2.02 6.10 -5.79
C LEU A 164 -1.56 5.26 -6.99
N PRO A 165 -0.26 5.04 -7.24
CA PRO A 165 0.20 4.07 -8.23
C PRO A 165 -0.21 2.63 -7.91
N THR A 166 -0.28 2.24 -6.64
CA THR A 166 -0.74 0.92 -6.21
C THR A 166 -2.20 0.71 -6.58
N ALA A 167 -3.06 1.69 -6.35
CA ALA A 167 -4.45 1.66 -6.76
C ALA A 167 -4.61 1.66 -8.29
N TRP A 168 -3.78 2.45 -9.00
CA TRP A 168 -3.76 2.45 -10.46
C TRP A 168 -3.41 1.07 -11.01
N GLN A 169 -2.31 0.46 -10.52
CA GLN A 169 -1.92 -0.90 -10.90
C GLN A 169 -3.04 -1.91 -10.60
N ALA A 170 -3.71 -1.78 -9.46
CA ALA A 170 -4.80 -2.67 -9.08
C ALA A 170 -5.96 -2.62 -10.08
N VAL A 171 -6.35 -1.41 -10.51
CA VAL A 171 -7.40 -1.21 -11.52
C VAL A 171 -6.98 -1.76 -12.88
N GLN A 172 -5.73 -1.48 -13.32
CA GLN A 172 -5.20 -2.04 -14.56
C GLN A 172 -5.11 -3.57 -14.54
N TYR A 173 -4.77 -4.16 -13.40
CA TYR A 173 -4.72 -5.61 -13.23
C TYR A 173 -6.12 -6.24 -13.15
N ALA A 174 -7.14 -5.50 -12.72
CA ALA A 174 -8.52 -5.99 -12.71
C ALA A 174 -9.10 -6.21 -14.12
N ASP A 175 -8.49 -5.61 -15.16
CA ASP A 175 -8.77 -5.85 -16.59
C ASP A 175 -10.27 -5.68 -16.94
N VAL A 176 -10.86 -4.60 -16.45
CA VAL A 176 -12.28 -4.30 -16.64
C VAL A 176 -12.49 -3.68 -18.02
N PRO A 177 -13.39 -4.20 -18.87
CA PRO A 177 -13.69 -3.58 -20.16
C PRO A 177 -14.40 -2.24 -20.00
N ASP A 178 -14.37 -1.41 -21.04
CA ASP A 178 -15.05 -0.10 -21.07
C ASP A 178 -16.52 -0.22 -20.63
N GLY A 179 -16.92 0.61 -19.66
CA GLY A 179 -18.26 0.57 -19.07
C GLY A 179 -18.56 -0.67 -18.23
N GLY A 180 -17.57 -1.51 -17.96
CA GLY A 180 -17.73 -2.71 -17.15
C GLY A 180 -17.92 -2.41 -15.67
N VAL A 181 -18.15 -3.47 -14.88
CA VAL A 181 -18.32 -3.38 -13.42
C VAL A 181 -17.03 -3.75 -12.72
N LEU A 182 -16.56 -2.87 -11.84
CA LEU A 182 -15.44 -3.08 -10.93
C LEU A 182 -15.97 -3.19 -9.50
N ALA A 183 -15.67 -4.27 -8.79
CA ALA A 183 -15.93 -4.37 -7.36
C ALA A 183 -14.63 -4.17 -6.57
N VAL A 184 -14.67 -3.42 -5.47
CA VAL A 184 -13.50 -3.11 -4.64
C VAL A 184 -13.79 -3.54 -3.20
N PHE A 185 -13.14 -4.58 -2.73
CA PHE A 185 -13.18 -5.02 -1.34
C PHE A 185 -12.15 -4.24 -0.52
N GLY A 186 -12.63 -3.53 0.50
CA GLY A 186 -11.83 -2.62 1.32
C GLY A 186 -11.74 -1.22 0.71
N LEU A 187 -12.30 -0.23 1.41
CA LEU A 187 -12.26 1.19 1.05
C LEU A 187 -11.30 1.97 1.97
N GLY A 188 -10.19 1.33 2.36
CA GLY A 188 -9.03 2.02 2.91
C GLY A 188 -8.37 2.92 1.85
N PRO A 189 -7.21 3.54 2.13
CA PRO A 189 -6.59 4.51 1.20
C PRO A 189 -6.41 3.99 -0.24
N VAL A 190 -5.92 2.75 -0.40
CA VAL A 190 -5.78 2.12 -1.73
C VAL A 190 -7.15 1.88 -2.37
N GLY A 191 -8.13 1.38 -1.61
CA GLY A 191 -9.48 1.12 -2.14
C GLY A 191 -10.23 2.40 -2.51
N GLN A 192 -10.04 3.51 -1.77
CA GLN A 192 -10.57 4.83 -2.14
C GLN A 192 -10.05 5.24 -3.52
N PHE A 193 -8.74 5.21 -3.73
CA PHE A 193 -8.18 5.55 -5.04
C PHE A 193 -8.56 4.56 -6.12
N ALA A 194 -8.59 3.26 -5.84
CA ALA A 194 -9.00 2.27 -6.84
C ALA A 194 -10.43 2.51 -7.32
N GLY A 195 -11.35 2.83 -6.40
CA GLY A 195 -12.71 3.19 -6.76
C GLY A 195 -12.80 4.47 -7.60
N ARG A 196 -12.08 5.54 -7.21
CA ARG A 196 -12.05 6.82 -7.92
C ARG A 196 -11.42 6.69 -9.31
N ILE A 197 -10.33 5.94 -9.43
CA ILE A 197 -9.68 5.63 -10.72
C ILE A 197 -10.64 4.83 -11.59
N GLY A 198 -11.31 3.81 -11.06
CA GLY A 198 -12.30 3.03 -11.81
C GLY A 198 -13.45 3.90 -12.32
N ALA A 199 -13.98 4.79 -11.50
CA ALA A 199 -15.03 5.75 -11.89
C ALA A 199 -14.52 6.74 -12.95
N HIS A 200 -13.29 7.27 -12.81
CA HIS A 200 -12.64 8.14 -13.80
C HIS A 200 -12.48 7.46 -15.17
N LEU A 201 -12.17 6.17 -15.18
CA LEU A 201 -12.06 5.36 -16.39
C LEU A 201 -13.42 4.93 -16.97
N GLY A 202 -14.53 5.36 -16.36
CA GLY A 202 -15.88 5.10 -16.86
C GLY A 202 -16.47 3.74 -16.46
N HIS A 203 -15.90 3.08 -15.47
CA HIS A 203 -16.46 1.84 -14.91
C HIS A 203 -17.58 2.14 -13.91
N ARG A 204 -18.55 1.25 -13.82
CA ARG A 204 -19.46 1.20 -12.68
C ARG A 204 -18.71 0.57 -11.51
N VAL A 205 -18.55 1.31 -10.41
CA VAL A 205 -17.77 0.87 -9.25
C VAL A 205 -18.67 0.55 -8.07
N ILE A 206 -18.46 -0.63 -7.46
CA ILE A 206 -19.11 -1.08 -6.24
C ILE A 206 -18.04 -1.31 -5.18
N GLY A 207 -18.05 -0.49 -4.12
CA GLY A 207 -17.11 -0.57 -3.01
C GLY A 207 -17.71 -1.30 -1.80
N ILE A 208 -16.98 -2.22 -1.20
CA ILE A 208 -17.42 -3.04 -0.07
C ILE A 208 -16.51 -2.77 1.13
N ASP A 209 -17.07 -2.16 2.20
CA ASP A 209 -16.31 -1.91 3.44
C ASP A 209 -17.28 -1.84 4.64
N PRO A 210 -16.94 -2.41 5.81
CA PRO A 210 -17.80 -2.31 7.02
C PRO A 210 -17.76 -0.92 7.68
N VAL A 211 -16.77 -0.08 7.39
CA VAL A 211 -16.59 1.23 8.02
C VAL A 211 -17.39 2.29 7.32
N LEU A 212 -18.33 2.91 8.03
CA LEU A 212 -19.26 3.90 7.47
C LEU A 212 -18.54 5.10 6.84
N GLU A 213 -17.57 5.67 7.55
CA GLU A 213 -16.82 6.86 7.11
C GLU A 213 -16.07 6.61 5.79
N ARG A 214 -15.61 5.39 5.57
CA ARG A 214 -14.97 4.97 4.31
C ARG A 214 -15.98 4.85 3.18
N ARG A 215 -17.16 4.29 3.46
CA ARG A 215 -18.25 4.22 2.48
C ARG A 215 -18.76 5.61 2.12
N ASP A 216 -18.93 6.50 3.11
CA ASP A 216 -19.36 7.88 2.89
C ASP A 216 -18.36 8.67 2.05
N MET A 217 -17.05 8.48 2.30
CA MET A 217 -16.00 9.09 1.47
C MET A 217 -16.09 8.58 0.03
N ALA A 218 -16.20 7.28 -0.19
CA ALA A 218 -16.31 6.68 -1.52
C ALA A 218 -17.57 7.15 -2.26
N ALA A 219 -18.71 7.22 -1.57
CA ALA A 219 -19.97 7.67 -2.16
C ALA A 219 -19.90 9.11 -2.69
N ARG A 220 -19.14 10.02 -2.05
CA ARG A 220 -18.92 11.39 -2.55
C ARG A 220 -18.25 11.43 -3.93
N HIS A 221 -17.54 10.36 -4.29
CA HIS A 221 -16.87 10.19 -5.58
C HIS A 221 -17.66 9.30 -6.56
N GLY A 222 -18.97 9.12 -6.33
CA GLY A 222 -19.85 8.39 -7.25
C GLY A 222 -19.70 6.87 -7.19
N ILE A 223 -19.07 6.31 -6.15
CA ILE A 223 -18.93 4.88 -5.94
C ILE A 223 -20.15 4.35 -5.22
N GLU A 224 -20.80 3.32 -5.77
CA GLU A 224 -21.84 2.57 -5.06
C GLU A 224 -21.23 1.83 -3.88
N THR A 225 -21.82 1.89 -2.68
CA THR A 225 -21.22 1.28 -1.50
C THR A 225 -22.10 0.21 -0.87
N VAL A 226 -21.48 -0.83 -0.36
CA VAL A 226 -22.13 -1.98 0.29
C VAL A 226 -21.53 -2.18 1.67
N ASP A 227 -22.39 -2.31 2.69
CA ASP A 227 -21.99 -2.76 4.03
C ASP A 227 -22.03 -4.30 4.09
N PRO A 228 -20.90 -4.98 4.22
CA PRO A 228 -20.89 -6.44 4.28
C PRO A 228 -21.39 -6.99 5.63
N THR A 229 -21.57 -6.16 6.66
CA THR A 229 -21.96 -6.62 8.00
C THR A 229 -23.45 -6.99 8.07
N ASP A 230 -24.26 -6.42 7.19
CA ASP A 230 -25.71 -6.65 7.11
C ASP A 230 -26.09 -7.72 6.06
N ILE A 231 -25.08 -8.41 5.49
CA ILE A 231 -25.26 -9.34 4.38
C ILE A 231 -24.70 -10.70 4.74
N ASP A 232 -25.52 -11.74 4.73
CA ASP A 232 -25.09 -13.12 5.03
C ASP A 232 -24.18 -13.71 3.94
N ASP A 233 -24.44 -13.38 2.66
CA ASP A 233 -23.71 -13.84 1.49
C ASP A 233 -23.37 -12.65 0.59
N VAL A 234 -22.17 -12.07 0.80
CA VAL A 234 -21.69 -10.91 0.05
C VAL A 234 -21.51 -11.23 -1.45
N PRO A 235 -20.94 -12.37 -1.86
CA PRO A 235 -20.92 -12.78 -3.27
C PRO A 235 -22.30 -12.82 -3.92
N ALA A 236 -23.30 -13.43 -3.28
CA ALA A 236 -24.66 -13.49 -3.82
C ALA A 236 -25.28 -12.10 -3.99
N ALA A 237 -25.11 -11.20 -3.01
CA ALA A 237 -25.57 -9.83 -3.11
C ALA A 237 -24.93 -9.07 -4.29
N LEU A 238 -23.62 -9.25 -4.49
CA LEU A 238 -22.91 -8.64 -5.63
C LEU A 238 -23.34 -9.23 -6.98
N LEU A 239 -23.65 -10.51 -7.04
CA LEU A 239 -24.26 -11.13 -8.22
C LEU A 239 -25.63 -10.49 -8.52
N GLU A 240 -26.48 -10.31 -7.53
CA GLU A 240 -27.78 -9.65 -7.70
C GLU A 240 -27.62 -8.21 -8.22
N LEU A 241 -26.75 -7.40 -7.60
CA LEU A 241 -26.43 -6.02 -8.03
C LEU A 241 -25.92 -5.94 -9.47
N THR A 242 -25.35 -7.02 -9.98
CA THR A 242 -24.77 -7.12 -11.34
C THR A 242 -25.64 -7.93 -12.30
N GLY A 243 -26.94 -8.14 -11.97
CA GLY A 243 -27.88 -8.85 -12.82
C GLY A 243 -27.60 -10.37 -12.97
N GLY A 244 -26.93 -10.97 -11.98
CA GLY A 244 -26.60 -12.39 -11.93
C GLY A 244 -25.25 -12.76 -12.59
N TYR A 245 -24.56 -11.79 -13.20
CA TYR A 245 -23.31 -12.07 -13.93
C TYR A 245 -22.04 -11.99 -13.07
N GLY A 246 -22.03 -11.14 -12.03
CA GLY A 246 -20.83 -10.81 -11.26
C GLY A 246 -20.04 -9.65 -11.85
N ALA A 247 -19.08 -9.13 -11.09
CA ALA A 247 -18.22 -8.05 -11.52
C ALA A 247 -17.21 -8.51 -12.59
N HIS A 248 -16.90 -7.65 -13.55
CA HIS A 248 -15.90 -7.93 -14.60
C HIS A 248 -14.50 -8.08 -14.01
N GLY A 249 -14.14 -7.18 -13.11
CA GLY A 249 -12.94 -7.23 -12.30
C GLY A 249 -13.27 -7.00 -10.83
N VAL A 250 -12.49 -7.61 -9.97
CA VAL A 250 -12.60 -7.43 -8.52
C VAL A 250 -11.23 -7.09 -7.96
N ILE A 251 -11.16 -6.09 -7.11
CA ILE A 251 -9.94 -5.72 -6.38
C ILE A 251 -10.09 -6.15 -4.93
N ASP A 252 -9.13 -6.93 -4.44
CA ASP A 252 -8.94 -7.15 -3.00
C ASP A 252 -7.89 -6.15 -2.48
N ALA A 253 -8.36 -5.13 -1.78
CA ALA A 253 -7.57 -4.12 -1.11
C ALA A 253 -7.60 -4.26 0.43
N VAL A 254 -7.94 -5.46 0.94
CA VAL A 254 -8.01 -5.79 2.37
C VAL A 254 -6.81 -6.60 2.82
N GLY A 255 -6.53 -7.71 2.13
CA GLY A 255 -5.47 -8.63 2.50
C GLY A 255 -5.71 -9.34 3.84
N MET A 256 -4.63 -9.57 4.59
CA MET A 256 -4.64 -10.31 5.87
C MET A 256 -5.48 -9.69 6.99
N GLU A 257 -5.94 -8.46 6.84
CA GLU A 257 -6.76 -7.76 7.84
C GLU A 257 -8.27 -7.99 7.68
N ALA A 258 -8.71 -8.89 6.80
CA ALA A 258 -10.11 -9.22 6.60
C ALA A 258 -10.82 -9.57 7.92
N HIS A 259 -12.09 -9.16 8.08
CA HIS A 259 -12.90 -9.46 9.24
C HIS A 259 -13.95 -10.53 8.91
N GLY A 260 -14.28 -11.39 9.91
CA GLY A 260 -15.30 -12.43 9.77
C GLY A 260 -14.79 -13.72 9.08
N GLY A 261 -15.72 -14.66 8.84
CA GLY A 261 -15.46 -15.94 8.18
C GLY A 261 -15.01 -17.08 9.09
N ALA A 262 -15.12 -18.30 8.55
CA ALA A 262 -14.67 -19.51 9.23
C ALA A 262 -13.13 -19.48 9.37
N GLY A 263 -12.64 -19.60 10.60
CA GLY A 263 -11.19 -19.52 10.88
C GLY A 263 -10.69 -18.15 11.35
N ALA A 264 -11.51 -17.09 11.30
CA ALA A 264 -11.09 -15.76 11.80
C ALA A 264 -10.63 -15.77 13.26
N ALA A 265 -11.25 -16.59 14.10
CA ALA A 265 -10.85 -16.76 15.51
C ALA A 265 -9.48 -17.43 15.62
N VAL A 266 -9.19 -18.45 14.80
CA VAL A 266 -7.90 -19.14 14.77
C VAL A 266 -6.80 -18.20 14.25
N ALA A 267 -7.05 -17.48 13.16
CA ALA A 267 -6.11 -16.50 12.63
C ALA A 267 -5.82 -15.39 13.64
N LYS A 268 -6.85 -14.87 14.31
CA LYS A 268 -6.70 -13.87 15.39
C LYS A 268 -5.87 -14.40 16.57
N PHE A 269 -6.09 -15.67 16.95
CA PHE A 269 -5.28 -16.32 17.98
C PHE A 269 -3.83 -16.51 17.54
N ALA A 270 -3.61 -16.98 16.30
CA ALA A 270 -2.28 -17.12 15.72
C ALA A 270 -1.53 -15.78 15.65
N GLN A 271 -2.18 -14.71 15.18
CA GLN A 271 -1.64 -13.35 15.18
C GLN A 271 -1.30 -12.83 16.59
N ALA A 272 -2.11 -13.16 17.59
CA ALA A 272 -1.83 -12.81 18.98
C ALA A 272 -0.62 -13.60 19.53
N ALA A 273 -0.52 -14.87 19.18
CA ALA A 273 0.55 -15.75 19.63
C ALA A 273 1.93 -15.35 19.03
N THR A 274 1.99 -14.82 17.81
CA THR A 274 3.26 -14.38 17.19
C THR A 274 4.01 -13.35 18.05
N GLY A 275 3.30 -12.46 18.75
CA GLY A 275 3.90 -11.48 19.65
C GLY A 275 4.39 -12.02 21.00
N MET A 276 4.13 -13.31 21.29
CA MET A 276 4.52 -13.97 22.55
C MET A 276 5.56 -15.08 22.36
N LEU A 277 5.86 -15.43 21.13
CA LEU A 277 6.81 -16.49 20.76
C LEU A 277 8.20 -15.90 20.46
N PRO A 278 9.29 -16.66 20.64
CA PRO A 278 10.60 -16.28 20.12
C PRO A 278 10.54 -16.05 18.60
N ASP A 279 11.25 -15.06 18.10
CA ASP A 279 11.18 -14.60 16.70
C ASP A 279 11.32 -15.73 15.68
N ALA A 280 12.27 -16.64 15.86
CA ALA A 280 12.46 -17.79 14.96
C ALA A 280 11.26 -18.75 14.90
N VAL A 281 10.48 -18.84 15.98
CA VAL A 281 9.26 -19.67 16.03
C VAL A 281 8.10 -18.91 15.43
N ALA A 282 7.99 -17.61 15.71
CA ALA A 282 6.97 -16.72 15.14
C ALA A 282 7.13 -16.63 13.61
N GLN A 283 8.35 -16.48 13.12
CA GLN A 283 8.66 -16.48 11.68
C GLN A 283 8.18 -17.78 11.01
N LYS A 284 8.54 -18.95 11.55
CA LYS A 284 8.10 -20.24 11.03
C LYS A 284 6.57 -20.42 11.07
N LEU A 285 5.91 -19.87 12.08
CA LEU A 285 4.44 -19.91 12.17
C LEU A 285 3.81 -19.09 11.06
N ILE A 286 4.31 -17.86 10.82
CA ILE A 286 3.83 -16.99 9.75
C ILE A 286 4.04 -17.65 8.38
N GLU A 287 5.23 -18.21 8.13
CA GLU A 287 5.61 -18.78 6.84
C GLU A 287 4.85 -20.08 6.50
N ASN A 288 4.60 -20.94 7.48
CA ASN A 288 4.12 -22.31 7.20
C ASN A 288 2.66 -22.55 7.57
N VAL A 289 2.12 -21.81 8.54
CA VAL A 289 0.72 -22.01 8.99
C VAL A 289 -0.19 -20.94 8.40
N GLY A 290 0.39 -19.76 8.08
CA GLY A 290 -0.37 -18.57 7.70
C GLY A 290 -1.08 -17.96 8.90
N VAL A 291 -1.16 -16.66 8.91
CA VAL A 291 -1.93 -15.88 9.90
C VAL A 291 -3.01 -15.04 9.22
N ASP A 292 -3.20 -15.31 7.93
CA ASP A 292 -4.03 -14.52 7.04
C ASP A 292 -5.51 -14.86 7.21
N ARG A 293 -6.34 -13.85 7.05
CA ARG A 293 -7.79 -13.98 7.03
C ARG A 293 -8.25 -13.87 5.59
N LEU A 294 -8.68 -14.99 5.00
CA LEU A 294 -8.95 -15.12 3.58
C LEU A 294 -10.38 -14.71 3.16
N THR A 295 -11.21 -14.21 4.07
CA THR A 295 -12.63 -13.92 3.80
C THR A 295 -12.80 -12.94 2.63
N ALA A 296 -12.01 -11.87 2.57
CA ALA A 296 -12.08 -10.90 1.48
C ALA A 296 -11.73 -11.54 0.13
N LEU A 297 -10.66 -12.34 0.09
CA LEU A 297 -10.23 -13.05 -1.11
C LEU A 297 -11.28 -14.07 -1.58
N HIS A 298 -11.86 -14.84 -0.67
CA HIS A 298 -12.93 -15.80 -1.03
C HIS A 298 -14.18 -15.08 -1.54
N ASN A 299 -14.58 -13.98 -0.92
CA ASN A 299 -15.69 -13.16 -1.40
C ASN A 299 -15.38 -12.54 -2.77
N ALA A 300 -14.15 -12.08 -3.00
CA ALA A 300 -13.72 -11.57 -4.31
C ALA A 300 -13.82 -12.64 -5.41
N ILE A 301 -13.35 -13.87 -5.12
CA ILE A 301 -13.47 -15.01 -6.05
C ILE A 301 -14.94 -15.39 -6.28
N GLY A 302 -15.78 -15.33 -5.25
CA GLY A 302 -17.22 -15.58 -5.36
C GLY A 302 -17.93 -14.54 -6.23
N ALA A 303 -17.59 -13.26 -6.06
CA ALA A 303 -18.24 -12.12 -6.70
C ALA A 303 -17.81 -11.85 -8.14
N VAL A 304 -16.62 -12.30 -8.55
CA VAL A 304 -16.13 -12.11 -9.92
C VAL A 304 -16.93 -12.98 -10.90
N ARG A 305 -17.23 -12.44 -12.10
CA ARG A 305 -17.90 -13.18 -13.15
C ARG A 305 -17.04 -14.32 -13.70
N ARG A 306 -17.65 -15.22 -14.47
CA ARG A 306 -16.91 -16.18 -15.31
C ARG A 306 -16.02 -15.44 -16.30
N GLY A 307 -14.76 -15.87 -16.42
CA GLY A 307 -13.74 -15.23 -17.26
C GLY A 307 -13.29 -13.87 -16.77
N GLY A 308 -13.63 -13.47 -15.54
CA GLY A 308 -13.20 -12.20 -14.94
C GLY A 308 -11.85 -12.30 -14.23
N THR A 309 -11.39 -11.17 -13.69
CA THR A 309 -10.08 -11.06 -13.04
C THR A 309 -10.23 -10.61 -11.59
N VAL A 310 -9.50 -11.27 -10.67
CA VAL A 310 -9.29 -10.79 -9.31
C VAL A 310 -7.90 -10.19 -9.21
N SER A 311 -7.83 -8.89 -8.95
CA SER A 311 -6.61 -8.14 -8.70
C SER A 311 -6.37 -8.07 -7.20
N ILE A 312 -5.25 -8.62 -6.73
CA ILE A 312 -4.92 -8.70 -5.31
C ILE A 312 -3.85 -7.67 -4.99
N SER A 313 -4.26 -6.58 -4.33
CA SER A 313 -3.38 -5.53 -3.79
C SER A 313 -3.19 -5.65 -2.29
N GLY A 314 -4.11 -6.33 -1.60
CA GLY A 314 -3.98 -6.65 -0.19
C GLY A 314 -2.77 -7.54 0.08
N VAL A 315 -2.03 -7.26 1.14
CA VAL A 315 -0.86 -8.06 1.52
C VAL A 315 -1.30 -9.31 2.26
N TYR A 316 -0.79 -10.46 1.82
CA TYR A 316 -0.88 -11.75 2.50
C TYR A 316 0.51 -12.19 2.95
N GLY A 317 0.68 -12.52 4.23
CA GLY A 317 1.99 -12.79 4.84
C GLY A 317 2.45 -14.23 4.77
N GLY A 318 1.55 -15.16 4.41
CA GLY A 318 1.82 -16.60 4.41
C GLY A 318 1.18 -17.36 3.26
N THR A 319 0.88 -18.63 3.50
CA THR A 319 0.17 -19.47 2.55
C THR A 319 -1.34 -19.23 2.63
N ALA A 320 -1.98 -19.07 1.47
CA ALA A 320 -3.44 -18.96 1.37
C ALA A 320 -4.06 -20.36 1.24
N ASP A 321 -4.49 -20.94 2.35
CA ASP A 321 -5.11 -22.27 2.40
C ASP A 321 -6.33 -22.24 3.34
N PRO A 322 -7.52 -22.71 2.90
CA PRO A 322 -7.81 -23.32 1.60
C PRO A 322 -8.04 -22.30 0.46
N MET A 323 -7.56 -22.63 -0.74
CA MET A 323 -7.90 -21.94 -1.98
C MET A 323 -9.01 -22.67 -2.73
N PRO A 324 -10.08 -21.97 -3.22
CA PRO A 324 -11.19 -22.60 -3.94
C PRO A 324 -10.79 -22.87 -5.41
N MET A 325 -9.83 -23.78 -5.60
CA MET A 325 -9.22 -24.06 -6.91
C MET A 325 -10.21 -24.55 -7.95
N MET A 326 -11.25 -25.30 -7.55
CA MET A 326 -12.27 -25.77 -8.48
C MET A 326 -13.11 -24.62 -9.02
N ASP A 327 -13.48 -23.66 -8.16
CA ASP A 327 -14.24 -22.47 -8.56
C ASP A 327 -13.43 -21.58 -9.49
N LEU A 328 -12.14 -21.37 -9.19
CA LEU A 328 -11.22 -20.63 -10.05
C LEU A 328 -11.10 -21.27 -11.43
N PHE A 329 -10.94 -22.60 -11.47
CA PHE A 329 -10.82 -23.37 -12.72
C PHE A 329 -12.11 -23.35 -13.53
N ASP A 330 -13.25 -23.67 -12.91
CA ASP A 330 -14.55 -23.74 -13.59
C ASP A 330 -15.05 -22.37 -14.08
N LYS A 331 -14.82 -21.31 -13.30
CA LYS A 331 -15.13 -19.92 -13.67
C LYS A 331 -14.11 -19.30 -14.62
N GLN A 332 -12.95 -19.95 -14.88
CA GLN A 332 -11.82 -19.38 -15.64
C GLN A 332 -11.35 -18.03 -15.11
N VAL A 333 -11.24 -17.93 -13.78
CA VAL A 333 -10.83 -16.69 -13.12
C VAL A 333 -9.33 -16.47 -13.29
N GLN A 334 -8.93 -15.24 -13.64
CA GLN A 334 -7.54 -14.82 -13.60
C GLN A 334 -7.23 -14.21 -12.23
N LEU A 335 -6.08 -14.57 -11.66
CA LEU A 335 -5.53 -13.89 -10.47
C LEU A 335 -4.32 -13.07 -10.90
N ARG A 336 -4.34 -11.77 -10.62
CA ARG A 336 -3.20 -10.87 -10.87
C ARG A 336 -2.80 -10.21 -9.57
N MET A 337 -1.51 -10.25 -9.25
CA MET A 337 -0.97 -9.69 -8.00
C MET A 337 0.47 -9.25 -8.19
N GLY A 338 0.96 -8.46 -7.24
CA GLY A 338 2.36 -8.04 -7.18
C GLY A 338 2.49 -6.67 -6.51
N GLN A 339 3.65 -6.43 -5.94
CA GLN A 339 3.99 -5.10 -5.44
C GLN A 339 3.94 -4.09 -6.58
N CYS A 340 3.53 -2.87 -6.28
CA CYS A 340 3.38 -1.83 -7.28
C CYS A 340 4.73 -1.47 -7.93
N ASN A 341 4.72 -1.36 -9.24
CA ASN A 341 5.82 -0.82 -10.04
C ASN A 341 5.60 0.69 -10.22
N VAL A 342 5.84 1.48 -9.17
CA VAL A 342 5.48 2.90 -9.09
C VAL A 342 5.89 3.67 -10.35
N LYS A 343 7.17 3.58 -10.73
CA LYS A 343 7.71 4.33 -11.88
C LYS A 343 7.05 3.98 -13.21
N LYS A 344 6.50 2.79 -13.35
CA LYS A 344 5.77 2.36 -14.56
C LYS A 344 4.53 3.21 -14.83
N TRP A 345 3.84 3.63 -13.77
CA TRP A 345 2.52 4.26 -13.87
C TRP A 345 2.56 5.79 -13.77
N ILE A 346 3.71 6.37 -13.45
CA ILE A 346 3.81 7.82 -13.20
C ILE A 346 3.43 8.64 -14.44
N SER A 347 3.78 8.19 -15.65
CA SER A 347 3.41 8.89 -16.89
C SER A 347 1.90 8.99 -17.10
N ASP A 348 1.14 8.03 -16.60
CA ASP A 348 -0.32 8.00 -16.73
C ASP A 348 -0.99 8.81 -15.62
N ILE A 349 -0.42 8.80 -14.41
CA ILE A 349 -1.03 9.38 -13.21
C ILE A 349 -0.67 10.86 -13.03
N LEU A 350 0.59 11.25 -13.29
CA LEU A 350 1.07 12.60 -13.01
C LEU A 350 0.26 13.70 -13.69
N PRO A 351 -0.18 13.56 -14.96
CA PRO A 351 -1.06 14.54 -15.59
C PRO A 351 -2.40 14.73 -14.88
N LEU A 352 -2.95 13.67 -14.26
CA LEU A 352 -4.21 13.72 -13.51
C LEU A 352 -4.01 14.40 -12.15
N VAL A 353 -2.85 14.20 -11.53
CA VAL A 353 -2.46 14.85 -10.26
C VAL A 353 -2.16 16.33 -10.48
N ASP A 354 -1.55 16.69 -11.60
CA ASP A 354 -1.26 18.09 -11.97
C ASP A 354 -2.51 18.86 -12.40
N ASP A 355 -3.59 18.18 -12.77
CA ASP A 355 -4.84 18.82 -13.17
C ASP A 355 -5.47 19.58 -11.98
N PRO A 356 -5.68 20.92 -12.10
CA PRO A 356 -6.28 21.70 -11.03
C PRO A 356 -7.69 21.27 -10.62
N SER A 357 -8.42 20.54 -11.51
CA SER A 357 -9.76 20.02 -11.21
C SER A 357 -9.74 18.84 -10.25
N ASP A 358 -8.57 18.28 -9.97
CA ASP A 358 -8.37 17.11 -9.09
C ASP A 358 -9.31 15.92 -9.42
N PRO A 359 -9.25 15.39 -10.66
CA PRO A 359 -10.22 14.41 -11.15
C PRO A 359 -10.25 13.11 -10.33
N LEU A 360 -9.21 12.82 -9.57
CA LEU A 360 -9.12 11.66 -8.68
C LEU A 360 -9.42 12.00 -7.22
N GLY A 361 -9.69 13.27 -6.89
CA GLY A 361 -9.95 13.72 -5.52
C GLY A 361 -8.78 13.44 -4.57
N VAL A 362 -7.54 13.64 -5.04
CA VAL A 362 -6.32 13.31 -4.27
C VAL A 362 -6.26 14.10 -2.98
N LEU A 363 -6.72 15.36 -3.03
CA LEU A 363 -6.63 16.30 -1.90
C LEU A 363 -7.60 15.99 -0.76
N ASP A 364 -8.68 15.24 -0.99
CA ASP A 364 -9.67 14.95 0.06
C ASP A 364 -9.42 13.61 0.78
N LEU A 365 -8.40 12.84 0.36
CA LEU A 365 -8.09 11.56 0.98
C LEU A 365 -7.55 11.70 2.41
N THR A 366 -6.75 12.74 2.65
CA THR A 366 -6.13 12.99 3.96
C THR A 366 -7.19 13.40 4.97
N THR A 367 -7.38 12.59 6.01
CA THR A 367 -8.31 12.90 7.12
C THR A 367 -7.59 13.50 8.32
N HIS A 368 -6.32 13.17 8.50
CA HIS A 368 -5.50 13.62 9.63
C HIS A 368 -4.15 14.12 9.16
N THR A 369 -3.75 15.31 9.62
CA THR A 369 -2.41 15.85 9.43
C THR A 369 -1.88 16.27 10.79
N VAL A 370 -0.79 15.64 11.22
CA VAL A 370 -0.23 15.87 12.56
C VAL A 370 1.28 16.03 12.50
N PRO A 371 1.90 16.73 13.48
CA PRO A 371 3.36 16.76 13.62
C PRO A 371 3.92 15.36 13.83
N ILE A 372 5.14 15.10 13.36
CA ILE A 372 5.79 13.78 13.49
C ILE A 372 5.86 13.31 14.95
N VAL A 373 5.97 14.22 15.92
CA VAL A 373 6.01 13.88 17.34
C VAL A 373 4.73 13.21 17.86
N GLU A 374 3.62 13.37 17.15
CA GLU A 374 2.33 12.73 17.45
C GLU A 374 2.15 11.39 16.73
N ALA A 375 3.15 10.90 15.99
CA ALA A 375 3.08 9.65 15.24
C ALA A 375 2.61 8.45 16.10
N PRO A 376 3.05 8.25 17.36
CA PRO A 376 2.58 7.12 18.17
C PRO A 376 1.06 7.10 18.37
N ASP A 377 0.45 8.28 18.57
CA ASP A 377 -1.00 8.40 18.72
C ASP A 377 -1.73 8.24 17.38
N ALA A 378 -1.14 8.78 16.31
CA ALA A 378 -1.65 8.63 14.95
C ALA A 378 -1.68 7.15 14.49
N TYR A 379 -0.64 6.37 14.78
CA TYR A 379 -0.63 4.91 14.54
C TYR A 379 -1.77 4.21 15.27
N ARG A 380 -2.01 4.58 16.54
CA ARG A 380 -3.10 4.00 17.34
C ARG A 380 -4.47 4.34 16.75
N THR A 381 -4.71 5.61 16.43
CA THR A 381 -5.97 6.09 15.82
C THR A 381 -6.25 5.39 14.50
N PHE A 382 -5.23 5.30 13.63
CA PHE A 382 -5.35 4.64 12.33
C PHE A 382 -5.61 3.13 12.47
N GLN A 383 -4.90 2.45 13.40
CA GLN A 383 -5.11 1.03 13.67
C GLN A 383 -6.53 0.75 14.21
N GLN A 384 -7.05 1.61 15.07
CA GLN A 384 -8.37 1.47 15.67
C GLN A 384 -9.50 1.89 14.71
N LYS A 385 -9.16 2.52 13.57
CA LYS A 385 -10.13 3.11 12.62
C LYS A 385 -11.10 4.06 13.33
N SER A 386 -10.60 4.77 14.34
CA SER A 386 -11.36 5.73 15.15
C SER A 386 -11.27 7.14 14.57
N ASP A 387 -12.15 8.03 15.03
CA ASP A 387 -12.15 9.45 14.66
C ASP A 387 -12.26 9.70 13.13
N GLY A 388 -12.94 8.80 12.40
CA GLY A 388 -13.06 8.90 10.95
C GLY A 388 -11.74 8.76 10.20
N CYS A 389 -10.72 8.17 10.82
CA CYS A 389 -9.37 8.10 10.27
C CYS A 389 -9.30 7.16 9.06
N ILE A 390 -8.97 7.72 7.90
CA ILE A 390 -8.76 7.00 6.64
C ILE A 390 -7.31 7.11 6.19
N LYS A 391 -6.70 8.30 6.25
CA LYS A 391 -5.30 8.53 5.91
C LYS A 391 -4.67 9.56 6.82
N VAL A 392 -3.48 9.25 7.32
CA VAL A 392 -2.68 10.14 8.18
C VAL A 392 -1.46 10.62 7.42
N VAL A 393 -1.24 11.93 7.46
CA VAL A 393 -0.01 12.61 6.99
C VAL A 393 0.74 13.12 8.20
N LEU A 394 2.03 12.83 8.27
CA LEU A 394 2.96 13.32 9.28
C LEU A 394 3.79 14.47 8.70
N LYS A 395 3.94 15.54 9.46
CA LYS A 395 4.80 16.69 9.13
C LYS A 395 6.02 16.66 10.07
N PRO A 396 7.23 16.38 9.55
CA PRO A 396 8.46 16.40 10.32
C PRO A 396 8.82 17.76 10.92
#